data_3c66f64291655fdfa065cf6639125eca
#
_entry.id   3c66f64291655fdfa065cf6639125eca
#
_cell.length_a   1.000
_cell.length_b   1.000
_cell.length_c   1.000
_cell.angle_alpha   90.00
_cell.angle_beta   90.00
_cell.angle_gamma   90.00
#
_symmetry.space_group_name_H-M   'P 1'
#
loop_
_entity.id
_entity.type
_entity.pdbx_description
1 polymer ?
#
loop_
_entity_poly.entity_id
_entity_poly.type
_entity_poly.pdbx_seq_one_letter_code
_entity_poly.pdbx_strand_id
1 'polypeptide(L)'
;MPTLNWIGKEKVINHHRDVPFRVLEQQYGFTAEQGKIEAETKSGNMIIQGDNLEALKSLLPKYEGKIKCIYIDPPYNTGNENWVYNDNVNHPKIKKWLGEIVGKEGDDLSRHDKWLCMMYPRIQLLHKLLSKDGIIFISIDDNEYQNLKFTCDEIFGRSNFITNFTWRTDGNFDNQAKIKINHEYILCYSKNSELFEHPKVVDPNIPDGSKLFKTEIRNTIVKNGPKNPISEITLPVGFPSDIEQGTINARTNAWPHYKT
;
A
#
# COMPACT_ATOMS: atom_id res chain seq x y z
N MET A 1 -1.61 11.30 -19.28
CA MET A 1 -1.83 11.26 -17.81
C MET A 1 -1.37 12.59 -17.25
N PRO A 2 -2.07 13.22 -16.31
CA PRO A 2 -1.54 14.42 -15.67
C PRO A 2 -0.26 14.03 -14.92
N THR A 3 0.78 14.84 -15.08
CA THR A 3 2.09 14.63 -14.46
C THR A 3 2.26 15.67 -13.37
N LEU A 4 2.60 15.25 -12.16
CA LEU A 4 2.92 16.17 -11.08
C LEU A 4 4.31 16.76 -11.33
N ASN A 5 4.39 18.10 -11.37
CA ASN A 5 5.66 18.82 -11.46
C ASN A 5 5.91 19.55 -10.14
N TRP A 6 7.14 19.48 -9.66
CA TRP A 6 7.63 20.22 -8.50
C TRP A 6 9.08 20.65 -8.71
N ILE A 7 9.54 21.61 -7.93
CA ILE A 7 10.92 22.08 -8.01
C ILE A 7 11.86 20.96 -7.54
N GLY A 8 12.87 20.63 -8.33
CA GLY A 8 13.84 19.57 -8.04
C GLY A 8 13.49 18.19 -8.61
N LYS A 9 12.33 18.01 -9.26
CA LYS A 9 11.93 16.73 -9.87
C LYS A 9 13.01 16.15 -10.80
N GLU A 10 13.50 16.95 -11.72
CA GLU A 10 14.50 16.54 -12.69
C GLU A 10 15.82 16.05 -12.06
N LYS A 11 16.16 16.53 -10.87
CA LYS A 11 17.35 16.11 -10.12
C LYS A 11 17.16 14.74 -9.46
N VAL A 12 15.95 14.40 -9.07
CA VAL A 12 15.65 13.18 -8.29
C VAL A 12 15.00 12.06 -9.09
N ILE A 13 14.45 12.33 -10.27
CA ILE A 13 13.73 11.33 -11.08
C ILE A 13 14.58 10.11 -11.40
N ASN A 14 15.88 10.29 -11.61
CA ASN A 14 16.83 9.21 -11.87
C ASN A 14 17.76 8.92 -10.68
N HIS A 15 17.68 9.68 -9.60
CA HIS A 15 18.60 9.57 -8.47
C HIS A 15 18.68 8.15 -7.88
N HIS A 16 17.59 7.40 -7.88
CA HIS A 16 17.58 6.00 -7.46
C HIS A 16 18.58 5.10 -8.22
N ARG A 17 19.06 5.52 -9.40
CA ARG A 17 20.10 4.81 -10.19
C ARG A 17 21.49 5.12 -9.66
N ASP A 18 21.70 6.34 -9.19
CA ASP A 18 23.00 6.85 -8.76
C ASP A 18 23.32 6.53 -7.29
N VAL A 19 22.30 6.13 -6.52
CA VAL A 19 22.48 5.68 -5.13
C VAL A 19 23.46 4.50 -5.09
N PRO A 20 24.53 4.57 -4.26
CA PRO A 20 25.53 3.51 -4.22
C PRO A 20 24.96 2.23 -3.57
N PHE A 21 25.43 1.10 -4.04
CA PHE A 21 25.26 -0.17 -3.33
C PHE A 21 26.19 -0.19 -2.11
N ARG A 22 25.62 -0.47 -0.93
CA ARG A 22 26.39 -0.71 0.30
C ARG A 22 26.39 -2.19 0.62
N VAL A 23 27.40 -2.65 1.31
CA VAL A 23 27.45 -4.00 1.86
C VAL A 23 26.62 -4.01 3.14
N LEU A 24 25.70 -4.95 3.26
CA LEU A 24 24.96 -5.20 4.49
C LEU A 24 25.83 -6.10 5.39
N GLU A 25 26.36 -5.54 6.47
CA GLU A 25 27.19 -6.25 7.44
C GLU A 25 26.33 -6.74 8.59
N GLN A 26 26.39 -8.04 8.84
CA GLN A 26 25.72 -8.63 9.99
C GLN A 26 26.40 -8.17 11.28
N GLN A 27 25.62 -7.63 12.19
CA GLN A 27 26.11 -7.19 13.50
C GLN A 27 25.84 -8.27 14.57
N TYR A 28 24.65 -8.83 14.58
CA TYR A 28 24.25 -9.91 15.51
C TYR A 28 22.95 -10.55 15.04
N GLY A 29 22.67 -11.74 15.56
CA GLY A 29 21.35 -12.37 15.53
C GLY A 29 20.63 -12.18 16.87
N PHE A 30 19.33 -12.43 16.87
CA PHE A 30 18.51 -12.43 18.08
C PHE A 30 17.52 -13.61 18.05
N THR A 31 17.46 -14.35 19.14
CA THR A 31 16.43 -15.38 19.36
C THR A 31 15.73 -15.12 20.69
N ALA A 32 14.47 -15.55 20.80
CA ALA A 32 13.70 -15.38 22.03
C ALA A 32 14.32 -16.19 23.21
N GLU A 33 14.99 -17.29 22.91
CA GLU A 33 15.56 -18.19 23.91
C GLU A 33 16.92 -17.71 24.42
N GLN A 34 17.79 -17.25 23.53
CA GLN A 34 19.20 -16.93 23.82
C GLN A 34 19.48 -15.42 23.85
N GLY A 35 18.51 -14.58 23.42
CA GLY A 35 18.76 -13.17 23.26
C GLY A 35 19.69 -12.89 22.08
N LYS A 36 20.65 -11.97 22.30
CA LYS A 36 21.66 -11.59 21.29
C LYS A 36 22.69 -12.69 21.11
N ILE A 37 22.93 -13.09 19.86
CA ILE A 37 23.92 -14.09 19.44
C ILE A 37 24.79 -13.54 18.33
N GLU A 38 26.04 -14.01 18.19
CA GLU A 38 26.95 -13.58 17.11
C GLU A 38 26.63 -14.23 15.76
N ALA A 39 25.94 -15.37 15.76
CA ALA A 39 25.60 -16.11 14.56
C ALA A 39 24.33 -15.60 13.87
N GLU A 40 24.20 -15.89 12.57
CA GLU A 40 22.93 -15.71 11.87
C GLU A 40 21.83 -16.58 12.46
N THR A 41 20.63 -16.01 12.53
CA THR A 41 19.43 -16.78 12.85
C THR A 41 18.92 -17.48 11.59
N LYS A 42 18.36 -18.69 11.77
CA LYS A 42 17.72 -19.42 10.64
C LYS A 42 16.33 -18.90 10.28
N SER A 43 15.87 -17.82 10.92
CA SER A 43 14.52 -17.25 10.70
C SER A 43 14.33 -16.62 9.31
N GLY A 44 15.42 -16.17 8.68
CA GLY A 44 15.37 -15.38 7.45
C GLY A 44 14.92 -13.93 7.65
N ASN A 45 14.52 -13.53 8.87
CA ASN A 45 14.14 -12.16 9.19
C ASN A 45 15.37 -11.28 9.38
N MET A 46 15.29 -10.02 8.96
CA MET A 46 16.37 -9.03 9.08
C MET A 46 15.84 -7.69 9.58
N ILE A 47 16.63 -7.06 10.45
CA ILE A 47 16.48 -5.65 10.79
C ILE A 47 17.70 -4.94 10.22
N ILE A 48 17.47 -3.98 9.31
CA ILE A 48 18.54 -3.24 8.64
C ILE A 48 18.54 -1.83 9.21
N GLN A 49 19.70 -1.42 9.76
CA GLN A 49 19.90 -0.08 10.31
C GLN A 49 20.83 0.73 9.41
N GLY A 50 20.39 1.93 9.03
CA GLY A 50 21.17 2.85 8.22
C GLY A 50 20.30 3.85 7.48
N ASP A 51 20.86 4.53 6.47
CA ASP A 51 20.09 5.34 5.54
C ASP A 51 19.19 4.41 4.70
N ASN A 52 17.88 4.68 4.75
CA ASN A 52 16.91 3.79 4.10
C ASN A 52 17.00 3.81 2.56
N LEU A 53 17.45 4.91 1.95
CA LEU A 53 17.62 4.98 0.50
C LEU A 53 18.80 4.08 0.05
N GLU A 54 19.93 4.12 0.78
CA GLU A 54 21.07 3.23 0.54
C GLU A 54 20.72 1.78 0.88
N ALA A 55 19.97 1.54 1.96
CA ALA A 55 19.51 0.20 2.35
C ALA A 55 18.61 -0.42 1.26
N LEU A 56 17.62 0.32 0.75
CA LEU A 56 16.76 -0.13 -0.35
C LEU A 56 17.56 -0.48 -1.61
N LYS A 57 18.55 0.36 -1.96
CA LYS A 57 19.43 0.09 -3.09
C LYS A 57 20.24 -1.20 -2.88
N SER A 58 20.76 -1.40 -1.67
CA SER A 58 21.60 -2.55 -1.31
C SER A 58 20.83 -3.87 -1.24
N LEU A 59 19.49 -3.81 -1.12
CA LEU A 59 18.62 -4.99 -1.18
C LEU A 59 18.37 -5.48 -2.62
N LEU A 60 18.50 -4.63 -3.65
CA LEU A 60 18.17 -4.98 -5.03
C LEU A 60 18.90 -6.24 -5.53
N PRO A 61 20.23 -6.42 -5.33
CA PRO A 61 20.92 -7.58 -5.89
C PRO A 61 20.31 -8.92 -5.46
N LYS A 62 19.72 -8.98 -4.26
CA LYS A 62 19.12 -10.20 -3.70
C LYS A 62 17.59 -10.26 -3.88
N TYR A 63 16.90 -9.12 -3.83
CA TYR A 63 15.45 -9.04 -3.66
C TYR A 63 14.71 -8.32 -4.79
N GLU A 64 15.36 -7.84 -5.86
CA GLU A 64 14.66 -7.22 -6.98
C GLU A 64 13.61 -8.17 -7.55
N GLY A 65 12.38 -7.70 -7.65
CA GLY A 65 11.25 -8.47 -8.18
C GLY A 65 10.80 -9.65 -7.32
N LYS A 66 11.17 -9.71 -6.02
CA LYS A 66 10.86 -10.86 -5.16
C LYS A 66 9.95 -10.54 -3.98
N ILE A 67 9.78 -9.28 -3.61
CA ILE A 67 9.01 -8.90 -2.43
C ILE A 67 7.51 -8.94 -2.75
N LYS A 68 6.76 -9.72 -1.99
CA LYS A 68 5.32 -9.89 -2.19
C LYS A 68 4.50 -8.77 -1.58
N CYS A 69 4.92 -8.25 -0.43
CA CYS A 69 4.20 -7.22 0.29
C CYS A 69 5.19 -6.22 0.88
N ILE A 70 4.92 -4.94 0.67
CA ILE A 70 5.66 -3.84 1.28
C ILE A 70 4.66 -2.98 2.07
N TYR A 71 5.03 -2.61 3.29
CA TYR A 71 4.36 -1.56 4.03
C TYR A 71 5.36 -0.48 4.39
N ILE A 72 4.98 0.77 4.17
CA ILE A 72 5.76 1.93 4.60
C ILE A 72 4.87 2.94 5.31
N ASP A 73 5.48 3.61 6.27
CA ASP A 73 4.91 4.71 7.04
C ASP A 73 5.87 5.91 6.92
N PRO A 74 5.76 6.71 5.84
CA PRO A 74 6.65 7.83 5.60
C PRO A 74 6.29 9.01 6.50
N PRO A 75 7.18 10.02 6.64
CA PRO A 75 6.82 11.28 7.29
C PRO A 75 5.60 11.92 6.63
N TYR A 76 4.60 12.32 7.43
CA TYR A 76 3.35 12.91 6.93
C TYR A 76 3.48 14.39 6.56
N ASN A 77 4.62 15.00 6.86
CA ASN A 77 4.92 16.38 6.52
C ASN A 77 3.94 17.40 7.14
N THR A 78 3.53 17.17 8.37
CA THR A 78 2.52 17.96 9.09
C THR A 78 2.96 19.41 9.40
N GLY A 79 4.26 19.69 9.30
CA GLY A 79 4.85 20.99 9.62
C GLY A 79 5.12 21.22 11.13
N ASN A 80 4.76 20.28 11.98
CA ASN A 80 5.05 20.32 13.42
C ASN A 80 6.47 19.84 13.69
N GLU A 81 7.41 20.78 13.82
CA GLU A 81 8.85 20.49 14.05
C GLU A 81 9.15 19.87 15.43
N ASN A 82 8.18 19.86 16.33
CA ASN A 82 8.36 19.46 17.74
C ASN A 82 7.90 18.03 18.07
N TRP A 83 7.44 17.23 17.11
CA TRP A 83 7.02 15.87 17.38
C TRP A 83 8.18 14.88 17.30
N VAL A 84 8.19 13.92 18.26
CA VAL A 84 9.20 12.86 18.41
C VAL A 84 9.23 11.92 17.20
N TYR A 85 8.13 11.78 16.49
CA TYR A 85 8.07 11.14 15.17
C TYR A 85 8.55 12.15 14.14
N ASN A 86 9.60 11.76 13.45
CA ASN A 86 10.40 12.61 12.58
C ASN A 86 9.66 12.94 11.25
N ASP A 87 8.48 13.58 11.36
CA ASP A 87 7.72 14.09 10.20
C ASP A 87 8.42 15.28 9.53
N ASN A 88 9.59 15.62 10.04
CA ASN A 88 10.32 16.82 9.69
C ASN A 88 11.24 16.57 8.48
N VAL A 89 10.76 16.88 7.30
CA VAL A 89 11.57 16.90 6.06
C VAL A 89 12.66 17.99 6.10
N ASN A 90 12.67 18.87 7.10
CA ASN A 90 13.74 19.84 7.36
C ASN A 90 14.84 19.28 8.26
N HIS A 91 14.83 18.00 8.62
CA HIS A 91 15.89 17.38 9.40
C HIS A 91 17.27 17.67 8.77
N PRO A 92 18.31 18.01 9.56
CA PRO A 92 19.62 18.41 9.01
C PRO A 92 20.23 17.43 8.00
N LYS A 93 20.02 16.12 8.19
CA LYS A 93 20.48 15.11 7.24
C LYS A 93 19.72 15.15 5.90
N ILE A 94 18.40 15.38 5.93
CA ILE A 94 17.59 15.51 4.73
C ILE A 94 17.94 16.83 4.04
N LYS A 95 18.08 17.92 4.77
CA LYS A 95 18.49 19.22 4.24
C LYS A 95 19.87 19.14 3.59
N LYS A 96 20.83 18.47 4.23
CA LYS A 96 22.17 18.23 3.66
C LYS A 96 22.07 17.43 2.37
N TRP A 97 21.32 16.33 2.38
CA TRP A 97 21.11 15.48 1.20
C TRP A 97 20.44 16.26 0.04
N LEU A 98 19.39 17.04 0.33
CA LEU A 98 18.74 17.88 -0.67
C LEU A 98 19.72 18.93 -1.23
N GLY A 99 20.54 19.57 -0.40
CA GLY A 99 21.56 20.51 -0.83
C GLY A 99 22.63 19.87 -1.74
N GLU A 100 22.99 18.61 -1.48
CA GLU A 100 23.92 17.85 -2.30
C GLU A 100 23.32 17.43 -3.66
N ILE A 101 22.03 17.04 -3.69
CA ILE A 101 21.36 16.52 -4.89
C ILE A 101 20.67 17.62 -5.71
N VAL A 102 19.95 18.52 -5.06
CA VAL A 102 19.15 19.58 -5.70
C VAL A 102 19.95 20.88 -5.83
N GLY A 103 21.00 21.04 -5.02
CA GLY A 103 21.89 22.19 -5.06
C GLY A 103 21.26 23.46 -4.48
N LYS A 104 21.58 24.64 -5.04
CA LYS A 104 21.10 25.94 -4.55
C LYS A 104 19.57 26.09 -4.59
N GLU A 105 18.91 25.39 -5.49
CA GLU A 105 17.44 25.35 -5.58
C GLU A 105 16.83 24.74 -4.31
N GLY A 106 17.57 23.91 -3.57
CA GLY A 106 17.10 23.27 -2.35
C GLY A 106 16.74 24.24 -1.21
N ASP A 107 17.28 25.45 -1.22
CA ASP A 107 16.95 26.47 -0.21
C ASP A 107 15.58 27.12 -0.46
N ASP A 108 15.16 27.20 -1.73
CA ASP A 108 13.89 27.79 -2.15
C ASP A 108 12.74 26.79 -2.23
N LEU A 109 12.98 25.50 -2.00
CA LEU A 109 11.97 24.47 -2.07
C LEU A 109 10.88 24.64 -1.01
N SER A 110 9.64 24.52 -1.44
CA SER A 110 8.53 24.38 -0.50
C SER A 110 8.65 23.10 0.33
N ARG A 111 7.91 23.02 1.43
CA ARG A 111 7.85 21.82 2.26
C ARG A 111 7.44 20.57 1.46
N HIS A 112 6.46 20.73 0.57
CA HIS A 112 5.95 19.65 -0.28
C HIS A 112 6.97 19.22 -1.34
N ASP A 113 7.69 20.16 -1.96
CA ASP A 113 8.75 19.85 -2.93
C ASP A 113 9.87 19.03 -2.27
N LYS A 114 10.28 19.40 -1.05
CA LYS A 114 11.29 18.66 -0.26
C LYS A 114 10.84 17.24 0.03
N TRP A 115 9.58 17.08 0.42
CA TRP A 115 8.99 15.77 0.68
C TRP A 115 8.96 14.90 -0.59
N LEU A 116 8.52 15.46 -1.71
CA LEU A 116 8.52 14.77 -3.00
C LEU A 116 9.92 14.38 -3.47
N CYS A 117 10.90 15.28 -3.33
CA CYS A 117 12.30 14.97 -3.64
C CYS A 117 12.84 13.81 -2.80
N MET A 118 12.46 13.74 -1.52
CA MET A 118 12.85 12.67 -0.60
C MET A 118 12.15 11.35 -0.96
N MET A 119 10.86 11.36 -1.24
CA MET A 119 10.05 10.15 -1.40
C MET A 119 10.20 9.51 -2.78
N TYR A 120 10.31 10.30 -3.84
CA TYR A 120 10.30 9.81 -5.22
C TYR A 120 11.34 8.71 -5.49
N PRO A 121 12.64 8.89 -5.18
CA PRO A 121 13.63 7.84 -5.40
C PRO A 121 13.41 6.59 -4.54
N ARG A 122 12.84 6.76 -3.34
CA ARG A 122 12.48 5.64 -2.45
C ARG A 122 11.35 4.80 -3.04
N ILE A 123 10.29 5.43 -3.50
CA ILE A 123 9.15 4.75 -4.14
C ILE A 123 9.61 4.03 -5.42
N GLN A 124 10.53 4.59 -6.19
CA GLN A 124 11.15 3.93 -7.34
C GLN A 124 11.88 2.63 -6.95
N LEU A 125 12.66 2.65 -5.86
CA LEU A 125 13.36 1.45 -5.39
C LEU A 125 12.39 0.40 -4.82
N LEU A 126 11.38 0.83 -4.06
CA LEU A 126 10.33 -0.05 -3.56
C LEU A 126 9.57 -0.73 -4.71
N HIS A 127 9.24 0.03 -5.76
CA HIS A 127 8.63 -0.54 -6.96
C HIS A 127 9.52 -1.60 -7.62
N LYS A 128 10.85 -1.43 -7.66
CA LYS A 128 11.78 -2.43 -8.19
C LYS A 128 11.81 -3.70 -7.34
N LEU A 129 11.77 -3.57 -6.02
CA LEU A 129 11.78 -4.70 -5.09
C LEU A 129 10.53 -5.58 -5.21
N LEU A 130 9.37 -4.99 -5.52
CA LEU A 130 8.11 -5.73 -5.64
C LEU A 130 8.16 -6.80 -6.74
N SER A 131 7.66 -7.99 -6.44
CA SER A 131 7.36 -9.04 -7.42
C SER A 131 6.22 -8.60 -8.35
N LYS A 132 6.08 -9.25 -9.50
CA LYS A 132 5.06 -8.89 -10.50
C LYS A 132 3.64 -8.89 -9.93
N ASP A 133 3.36 -9.78 -8.98
CA ASP A 133 2.10 -9.95 -8.26
C ASP A 133 2.12 -9.32 -6.87
N GLY A 134 3.16 -8.53 -6.56
CA GLY A 134 3.35 -7.87 -5.26
C GLY A 134 2.50 -6.63 -5.08
N ILE A 135 2.31 -6.25 -3.82
CA ILE A 135 1.47 -5.15 -3.36
C ILE A 135 2.23 -4.24 -2.39
N ILE A 136 1.94 -2.96 -2.43
CA ILE A 136 2.46 -1.98 -1.47
C ILE A 136 1.32 -1.25 -0.77
N PHE A 137 1.48 -1.05 0.53
CA PHE A 137 0.63 -0.23 1.37
C PHE A 137 1.45 0.95 1.89
N ILE A 138 0.90 2.15 1.82
CA ILE A 138 1.56 3.39 2.22
C ILE A 138 0.62 4.21 3.09
N SER A 139 0.96 4.36 4.37
CA SER A 139 0.24 5.23 5.29
C SER A 139 0.51 6.69 4.98
N ILE A 140 -0.51 7.54 5.08
CA ILE A 140 -0.39 8.98 4.87
C ILE A 140 -1.65 9.69 5.41
N ASP A 141 -1.52 10.97 5.74
CA ASP A 141 -2.64 11.84 6.06
C ASP A 141 -2.97 12.83 4.92
N ASP A 142 -3.90 13.75 5.17
CA ASP A 142 -4.36 14.75 4.21
C ASP A 142 -3.23 15.67 3.70
N ASN A 143 -2.13 15.85 4.47
CA ASN A 143 -1.07 16.79 4.10
C ASN A 143 -0.37 16.41 2.79
N GLU A 144 -0.07 15.12 2.60
CA GLU A 144 0.67 14.65 1.43
C GLU A 144 -0.09 13.57 0.61
N TYR A 145 -1.33 13.26 0.95
CA TYR A 145 -2.12 12.25 0.25
C TYR A 145 -2.15 12.46 -1.26
N GLN A 146 -2.46 13.67 -1.72
CA GLN A 146 -2.57 13.95 -3.15
C GLN A 146 -1.22 13.84 -3.86
N ASN A 147 -0.17 14.38 -3.26
CA ASN A 147 1.19 14.33 -3.80
C ASN A 147 1.70 12.89 -3.90
N LEU A 148 1.46 12.09 -2.85
CA LEU A 148 1.78 10.66 -2.84
C LEU A 148 1.00 9.92 -3.92
N LYS A 149 -0.31 10.18 -4.02
CA LYS A 149 -1.18 9.52 -5.01
C LYS A 149 -0.70 9.78 -6.44
N PHE A 150 -0.40 11.02 -6.79
CA PHE A 150 0.13 11.37 -8.12
C PHE A 150 1.50 10.75 -8.38
N THR A 151 2.37 10.74 -7.39
CA THR A 151 3.70 10.11 -7.49
C THR A 151 3.57 8.59 -7.72
N CYS A 152 2.69 7.93 -6.99
CA CYS A 152 2.42 6.51 -7.17
C CYS A 152 1.74 6.22 -8.52
N ASP A 153 0.81 7.05 -8.98
CA ASP A 153 0.21 6.93 -10.31
C ASP A 153 1.25 7.02 -11.43
N GLU A 154 2.28 7.86 -11.25
CA GLU A 154 3.38 8.01 -12.21
C GLU A 154 4.31 6.78 -12.21
N ILE A 155 4.66 6.25 -11.03
CA ILE A 155 5.64 5.17 -10.88
C ILE A 155 5.02 3.79 -11.11
N PHE A 156 3.86 3.53 -10.53
CA PHE A 156 3.16 2.22 -10.62
C PHE A 156 2.24 2.14 -11.84
N GLY A 157 1.76 3.29 -12.32
CA GLY A 157 0.66 3.36 -13.28
C GLY A 157 -0.71 3.38 -12.57
N ARG A 158 -1.60 4.24 -13.03
CA ARG A 158 -2.94 4.44 -12.44
C ARG A 158 -3.79 3.17 -12.44
N SER A 159 -3.62 2.30 -13.44
CA SER A 159 -4.33 1.02 -13.55
C SER A 159 -3.98 0.05 -12.42
N ASN A 160 -2.84 0.25 -11.77
CA ASN A 160 -2.35 -0.59 -10.68
C ASN A 160 -2.76 -0.07 -9.29
N PHE A 161 -3.51 1.02 -9.22
CA PHE A 161 -4.15 1.47 -7.99
C PHE A 161 -5.26 0.48 -7.60
N ILE A 162 -5.15 -0.09 -6.40
CA ILE A 162 -6.12 -1.07 -5.89
C ILE A 162 -7.21 -0.36 -5.10
N THR A 163 -6.82 0.36 -4.04
CA THR A 163 -7.78 1.06 -3.19
C THR A 163 -7.07 2.05 -2.26
N ASN A 164 -7.87 2.84 -1.57
CA ASN A 164 -7.48 3.64 -0.43
C ASN A 164 -8.30 3.20 0.78
N PHE A 165 -7.63 2.72 1.82
CA PHE A 165 -8.27 2.41 3.08
C PHE A 165 -8.30 3.66 3.95
N THR A 166 -9.44 3.93 4.57
CA THR A 166 -9.56 4.93 5.61
C THR A 166 -9.27 4.26 6.95
N TRP A 167 -8.17 4.65 7.58
CA TRP A 167 -7.77 4.14 8.88
C TRP A 167 -8.30 5.09 9.96
N ARG A 168 -9.19 4.58 10.80
CA ARG A 168 -9.70 5.35 11.92
C ARG A 168 -8.64 5.43 13.02
N THR A 169 -8.27 6.65 13.41
CA THR A 169 -7.41 6.91 14.54
C THR A 169 -8.25 7.23 15.76
N ASP A 170 -7.90 6.66 16.91
CA ASP A 170 -8.51 7.00 18.20
C ASP A 170 -7.78 8.19 18.86
N GLY A 171 -7.19 9.07 18.04
CA GLY A 171 -6.34 10.17 18.50
C GLY A 171 -7.00 11.13 19.45
N ASN A 172 -6.16 11.79 20.24
CA ASN A 172 -6.58 12.89 21.11
C ASN A 172 -7.18 14.00 20.26
N PHE A 173 -8.49 14.15 20.39
CA PHE A 173 -9.19 15.23 19.69
C PHE A 173 -8.79 16.58 20.30
N ASP A 174 -8.39 17.50 19.47
CA ASP A 174 -8.42 18.91 19.85
C ASP A 174 -9.87 19.29 20.07
N ASN A 175 -10.24 19.46 21.34
CA ASN A 175 -11.62 19.82 21.74
C ASN A 175 -12.03 21.21 21.23
N GLN A 176 -11.09 22.02 20.76
CA GLN A 176 -11.33 23.35 20.20
C GLN A 176 -11.53 23.33 18.67
N ALA A 177 -11.20 22.23 18.00
CA ALA A 177 -11.37 22.11 16.57
C ALA A 177 -12.86 22.06 16.21
N LYS A 178 -13.27 22.89 15.24
CA LYS A 178 -14.66 22.93 14.73
C LYS A 178 -15.06 21.64 14.01
N ILE A 179 -14.11 21.01 13.36
CA ILE A 179 -14.28 19.72 12.66
C ILE A 179 -13.19 18.80 13.17
N LYS A 180 -13.59 17.62 13.65
CA LYS A 180 -12.68 16.59 14.15
C LYS A 180 -12.27 15.69 13.00
N ILE A 181 -10.96 15.62 12.74
CA ILE A 181 -10.37 14.65 11.82
C ILE A 181 -9.87 13.49 12.67
N ASN A 182 -10.38 12.28 12.42
CA ASN A 182 -10.06 11.07 13.17
C ASN A 182 -9.71 9.91 12.23
N HIS A 183 -9.10 10.21 11.10
CA HIS A 183 -8.71 9.20 10.13
C HIS A 183 -7.43 9.61 9.42
N GLU A 184 -6.78 8.61 8.91
CA GLU A 184 -5.64 8.64 8.01
C GLU A 184 -5.93 7.71 6.83
N TYR A 185 -5.04 7.66 5.87
CA TYR A 185 -5.20 6.84 4.68
C TYR A 185 -4.09 5.80 4.60
N ILE A 186 -4.43 4.65 4.02
CA ILE A 186 -3.44 3.68 3.56
C ILE A 186 -3.67 3.47 2.08
N LEU A 187 -2.79 4.05 1.26
CA LEU A 187 -2.82 3.84 -0.19
C LEU A 187 -2.31 2.44 -0.52
N CYS A 188 -3.01 1.79 -1.45
CA CYS A 188 -2.69 0.45 -1.87
C CYS A 188 -2.50 0.38 -3.40
N TYR A 189 -1.32 -0.06 -3.83
CA TYR A 189 -0.96 -0.31 -5.22
C TYR A 189 -0.42 -1.71 -5.41
N SER A 190 -0.77 -2.36 -6.50
CA SER A 190 -0.07 -3.56 -6.97
C SER A 190 1.06 -3.20 -7.93
N LYS A 191 2.00 -4.12 -8.12
CA LYS A 191 3.01 -4.01 -9.19
C LYS A 191 2.36 -4.19 -10.57
N ASN A 192 1.42 -5.14 -10.68
CA ASN A 192 0.57 -5.38 -11.84
C ASN A 192 -0.78 -5.90 -11.35
N SER A 193 -1.84 -5.13 -11.56
CA SER A 193 -3.19 -5.44 -11.09
C SER A 193 -3.80 -6.70 -11.74
N GLU A 194 -3.35 -7.07 -12.94
CA GLU A 194 -3.80 -8.28 -13.62
C GLU A 194 -3.24 -9.56 -13.00
N LEU A 195 -2.07 -9.47 -12.35
CA LEU A 195 -1.40 -10.59 -11.71
C LEU A 195 -1.64 -10.65 -10.20
N PHE A 196 -2.20 -9.59 -9.63
CA PHE A 196 -2.47 -9.52 -8.20
C PHE A 196 -3.71 -10.36 -7.86
N GLU A 197 -3.50 -11.44 -7.11
CA GLU A 197 -4.60 -12.24 -6.56
C GLU A 197 -5.17 -11.56 -5.31
N HIS A 198 -6.46 -11.25 -5.34
CA HIS A 198 -7.14 -10.70 -4.17
C HIS A 198 -7.12 -11.71 -3.02
N PRO A 199 -6.58 -11.34 -1.85
CA PRO A 199 -6.63 -12.22 -0.70
C PRO A 199 -8.08 -12.48 -0.30
N LYS A 200 -8.38 -13.70 0.13
CA LYS A 200 -9.67 -13.99 0.78
C LYS A 200 -9.69 -13.20 2.08
N VAL A 201 -10.61 -12.26 2.20
CA VAL A 201 -10.82 -11.53 3.46
C VAL A 201 -11.51 -12.48 4.42
N VAL A 202 -10.78 -12.95 5.41
CA VAL A 202 -11.32 -13.73 6.52
C VAL A 202 -11.26 -12.82 7.74
N ASP A 203 -12.40 -12.26 8.13
CA ASP A 203 -12.52 -11.60 9.42
C ASP A 203 -12.52 -12.68 10.52
N PRO A 204 -11.51 -12.71 11.42
CA PRO A 204 -11.45 -13.72 12.48
C PRO A 204 -12.61 -13.64 13.48
N ASN A 205 -13.36 -12.55 13.48
CA ASN A 205 -14.54 -12.37 14.34
C ASN A 205 -15.85 -12.79 13.68
N ILE A 206 -15.83 -13.24 12.43
CA ILE A 206 -17.02 -13.70 11.74
C ILE A 206 -17.28 -15.16 12.13
N PRO A 207 -18.46 -15.49 12.68
CA PRO A 207 -18.78 -16.87 13.06
C PRO A 207 -18.73 -17.82 11.87
N ASP A 208 -18.26 -19.05 12.10
CA ASP A 208 -18.33 -20.14 11.13
C ASP A 208 -19.77 -20.29 10.61
N GLY A 209 -19.94 -20.32 9.30
CA GLY A 209 -21.27 -20.38 8.69
C GLY A 209 -21.87 -19.03 8.28
N SER A 210 -21.19 -17.91 8.52
CA SER A 210 -21.56 -16.62 7.97
C SER A 210 -21.61 -16.66 6.43
N LYS A 211 -22.59 -15.92 5.86
CA LYS A 211 -22.71 -15.76 4.38
C LYS A 211 -21.45 -15.18 3.73
N LEU A 212 -20.57 -14.51 4.49
CA LEU A 212 -19.32 -13.95 4.03
C LEU A 212 -18.26 -15.03 3.71
N PHE A 213 -18.38 -16.23 4.29
CA PHE A 213 -17.52 -17.39 3.96
C PHE A 213 -17.96 -18.17 2.73
N LYS A 214 -19.10 -17.80 2.10
CA LYS A 214 -19.55 -18.50 0.89
C LYS A 214 -18.68 -18.09 -0.30
N THR A 215 -17.76 -18.97 -0.64
CA THR A 215 -16.76 -18.78 -1.70
C THR A 215 -17.32 -18.75 -3.14
N GLU A 216 -18.61 -18.93 -3.34
CA GLU A 216 -19.21 -19.22 -4.67
C GLU A 216 -20.31 -18.28 -5.13
N ILE A 217 -20.58 -17.18 -4.42
CA ILE A 217 -21.54 -16.20 -4.96
C ILE A 217 -20.76 -15.11 -5.67
N ARG A 218 -20.42 -15.33 -6.93
CA ARG A 218 -19.75 -14.31 -7.75
C ARG A 218 -20.65 -13.11 -8.04
N ASN A 219 -21.97 -13.31 -8.17
CA ASN A 219 -22.97 -12.23 -8.29
C ASN A 219 -24.30 -12.71 -7.73
N THR A 220 -25.01 -11.85 -6.99
CA THR A 220 -26.40 -12.14 -6.65
C THR A 220 -27.23 -11.91 -7.90
N ILE A 221 -28.15 -12.84 -8.20
CA ILE A 221 -29.08 -12.78 -9.35
C ILE A 221 -29.82 -11.44 -9.40
N VAL A 222 -30.08 -10.82 -8.24
CA VAL A 222 -30.73 -9.51 -8.09
C VAL A 222 -29.93 -8.36 -8.70
N LYS A 223 -28.61 -8.46 -8.77
CA LYS A 223 -27.72 -7.43 -9.36
C LYS A 223 -27.43 -7.64 -10.83
N ASN A 224 -27.76 -8.79 -11.39
CA ASN A 224 -27.59 -9.06 -12.82
C ASN A 224 -28.76 -8.47 -13.59
N GLY A 225 -28.62 -7.19 -13.98
CA GLY A 225 -29.54 -6.60 -14.96
C GLY A 225 -29.35 -7.22 -16.36
N PRO A 226 -30.24 -6.91 -17.31
CA PRO A 226 -30.25 -7.53 -18.66
C PRO A 226 -28.98 -7.27 -19.50
N LYS A 227 -28.04 -6.46 -19.00
CA LYS A 227 -26.75 -6.16 -19.66
C LYS A 227 -25.57 -6.98 -19.13
N ASN A 228 -25.76 -7.75 -18.07
CA ASN A 228 -24.68 -8.58 -17.50
C ASN A 228 -24.77 -10.00 -18.08
N PRO A 229 -23.63 -10.64 -18.36
CA PRO A 229 -23.63 -12.02 -18.80
C PRO A 229 -24.31 -12.94 -17.77
N ILE A 230 -24.95 -14.00 -18.23
CA ILE A 230 -25.58 -15.02 -17.38
C ILE A 230 -24.50 -15.64 -16.51
N SER A 231 -24.67 -15.56 -15.21
CA SER A 231 -23.78 -16.23 -14.25
C SER A 231 -24.29 -17.65 -14.04
N GLU A 232 -23.43 -18.63 -14.23
CA GLU A 232 -23.74 -20.01 -13.82
C GLU A 232 -23.72 -20.11 -12.31
N ILE A 233 -24.77 -20.69 -11.74
CA ILE A 233 -24.87 -20.96 -10.32
C ILE A 233 -24.86 -22.47 -10.17
N THR A 234 -23.81 -22.99 -9.55
CA THR A 234 -23.78 -24.39 -9.14
C THR A 234 -24.49 -24.52 -7.81
N LEU A 235 -25.61 -25.21 -7.80
CA LEU A 235 -26.37 -25.47 -6.58
C LEU A 235 -25.74 -26.66 -5.83
N PRO A 236 -25.68 -26.62 -4.50
CA PRO A 236 -25.12 -27.72 -3.72
C PRO A 236 -25.97 -29.00 -3.84
N VAL A 237 -25.30 -30.15 -3.68
CA VAL A 237 -25.99 -31.47 -3.65
C VAL A 237 -27.03 -31.44 -2.52
N GLY A 238 -28.28 -31.78 -2.85
CA GLY A 238 -29.40 -31.77 -1.89
C GLY A 238 -30.26 -30.50 -1.94
N PHE A 239 -30.01 -29.59 -2.91
CA PHE A 239 -30.96 -28.50 -3.18
C PHE A 239 -32.29 -29.11 -3.66
N PRO A 240 -33.45 -28.58 -3.19
CA PRO A 240 -34.75 -29.15 -3.59
C PRO A 240 -34.91 -29.23 -5.08
N SER A 241 -35.24 -30.43 -5.60
CA SER A 241 -35.28 -30.75 -7.02
C SER A 241 -36.65 -30.52 -7.70
N ASP A 242 -37.53 -29.85 -7.04
CA ASP A 242 -38.91 -29.62 -7.48
C ASP A 242 -39.08 -28.44 -8.43
N ILE A 243 -37.97 -27.88 -8.88
CA ILE A 243 -37.99 -26.86 -9.94
C ILE A 243 -37.92 -27.57 -11.28
N GLU A 244 -39.08 -27.68 -11.93
CA GLU A 244 -39.11 -28.00 -13.36
C GLU A 244 -38.23 -27.01 -14.12
N GLN A 245 -37.44 -27.51 -15.07
CA GLN A 245 -36.61 -26.68 -15.94
C GLN A 245 -37.49 -25.65 -16.65
N GLY A 246 -37.49 -24.43 -16.16
CA GLY A 246 -38.16 -23.29 -16.72
C GLY A 246 -37.23 -22.08 -16.81
N THR A 247 -37.43 -21.27 -17.85
CA THR A 247 -36.71 -20.01 -17.98
C THR A 247 -37.21 -19.06 -16.92
N ILE A 248 -36.37 -18.76 -15.94
CA ILE A 248 -36.67 -17.76 -14.90
C ILE A 248 -36.47 -16.38 -15.49
N ASN A 249 -37.54 -15.63 -15.69
CA ASN A 249 -37.49 -14.25 -16.11
C ASN A 249 -37.42 -13.33 -14.87
N ALA A 250 -36.26 -12.74 -14.59
CA ALA A 250 -36.01 -11.90 -13.44
C ALA A 250 -36.89 -10.63 -13.38
N ARG A 251 -37.63 -10.30 -14.43
CA ARG A 251 -38.55 -9.14 -14.46
C ARG A 251 -39.98 -9.44 -14.05
N THR A 252 -40.40 -10.67 -14.15
CA THR A 252 -41.85 -11.00 -14.03
C THR A 252 -42.18 -11.97 -12.91
N ASN A 253 -41.20 -12.69 -12.38
CA ASN A 253 -41.44 -13.68 -11.34
C ASN A 253 -40.94 -13.19 -10.00
N ALA A 254 -41.84 -13.12 -9.01
CA ALA A 254 -41.43 -13.05 -7.64
C ALA A 254 -40.61 -14.29 -7.31
N TRP A 255 -39.36 -14.08 -6.90
CA TRP A 255 -38.47 -15.17 -6.51
C TRP A 255 -39.11 -16.03 -5.44
N PRO A 256 -39.18 -17.34 -5.61
CA PRO A 256 -39.53 -18.18 -4.50
C PRO A 256 -38.55 -17.94 -3.37
N HIS A 257 -39.03 -17.57 -2.20
CA HIS A 257 -38.22 -17.40 -1.01
C HIS A 257 -37.79 -18.79 -0.55
N TYR A 258 -36.59 -19.23 -0.95
CA TYR A 258 -36.00 -20.40 -0.34
C TYR A 258 -35.50 -20.02 1.06
N LYS A 259 -36.17 -20.51 2.10
CA LYS A 259 -35.62 -20.54 3.45
C LYS A 259 -34.61 -21.69 3.49
N THR A 260 -33.36 -21.36 3.75
CA THR A 260 -32.32 -22.31 4.17
C THR A 260 -32.53 -22.66 5.62
#